data_d544354fad6f143fd780e4dadb127243
#
_entry.id   d544354fad6f143fd780e4dadb127243
#
_cell.length_a   1.000
_cell.length_b   1.000
_cell.length_c   1.000
_cell.angle_alpha   90.00
_cell.angle_beta   90.00
_cell.angle_gamma   90.00
#
_symmetry.space_group_name_H-M   'P 1'
#
loop_
_entity.id
_entity.type
_entity.pdbx_description
1 polymer ?
#
loop_
_entity_poly.entity_id
_entity_poly.type
_entity_poly.pdbx_seq_one_letter_code
_entity_poly.pdbx_strand_id
1 'polypeptide(L)'
;RGLGDVNKRQDYALIGAQNAHVSRAEPEHLLCAMLEDDGCTAGLLLASMGVPLTEAVRECRQLSGQFVFPAQPRVSASMPRAGRASDKYCRDLTRRAAEGELDPVFCREAELDRMVEILCRRQKNDPCLIGEPGVGKTALAEGLALRIAAGQVPRALQGRRLLALDMASLVAGTKYRGDFEERLKNLLEELVRDGTAILFIDEFHTIVGAGAAEGAIDAASILKPVLARGELQLIGATTNQEFRTHIQKDAALERRFGRVQVEEPTPAQAVEILNGLAPRYERY
;
A
#
# COMPACT_ATOMS: atom_id res chain seq x y z
N ARG A 1 -7.54 -21.13 6.09
CA ARG A 1 -7.78 -20.53 4.74
C ARG A 1 -9.29 -20.44 4.61
N GLY A 2 -9.83 -19.22 4.63
CA GLY A 2 -11.13 -18.93 5.11
C GLY A 2 -12.19 -18.75 4.01
N LEU A 3 -13.44 -18.72 4.46
CA LEU A 3 -14.66 -18.41 3.70
C LEU A 3 -14.52 -17.20 2.74
N GLY A 4 -13.59 -16.26 2.97
CA GLY A 4 -13.33 -15.12 2.09
C GLY A 4 -12.78 -15.48 0.71
N ASP A 5 -11.97 -16.55 0.61
CA ASP A 5 -11.38 -16.99 -0.67
C ASP A 5 -12.41 -17.73 -1.52
N VAL A 6 -13.37 -18.41 -0.89
CA VAL A 6 -14.46 -19.11 -1.58
C VAL A 6 -15.47 -18.11 -2.16
N ASN A 7 -15.86 -17.11 -1.37
CA ASN A 7 -16.79 -16.06 -1.84
C ASN A 7 -16.20 -15.28 -3.00
N LYS A 8 -14.92 -14.94 -2.95
CA LYS A 8 -14.23 -14.25 -4.03
C LYS A 8 -14.26 -15.03 -5.34
N ARG A 9 -14.08 -16.35 -5.29
CA ARG A 9 -14.15 -17.22 -6.48
C ARG A 9 -15.55 -17.33 -7.04
N GLN A 10 -16.56 -17.38 -6.16
CA GLN A 10 -17.96 -17.34 -6.57
C GLN A 10 -18.32 -16.02 -7.27
N ASP A 11 -17.84 -14.88 -6.73
CA ASP A 11 -18.04 -13.56 -7.36
C ASP A 11 -17.37 -13.50 -8.73
N TYR A 12 -16.16 -14.02 -8.88
CA TYR A 12 -15.49 -14.11 -10.18
C TYR A 12 -16.24 -15.01 -11.18
N ALA A 13 -16.77 -16.15 -10.72
CA ALA A 13 -17.57 -17.02 -11.58
C ALA A 13 -18.88 -16.36 -12.03
N LEU A 14 -19.52 -15.59 -11.15
CA LEU A 14 -20.74 -14.81 -11.47
C LEU A 14 -20.45 -13.70 -12.47
N ILE A 15 -19.39 -12.93 -12.29
CA ILE A 15 -18.94 -11.88 -13.21
C ILE A 15 -18.64 -12.50 -14.57
N GLY A 16 -18.05 -13.67 -14.58
CA GLY A 16 -17.76 -14.38 -15.80
C GLY A 16 -19.00 -14.83 -16.56
N ALA A 17 -19.97 -15.40 -15.87
CA ALA A 17 -21.24 -15.77 -16.46
C ALA A 17 -21.98 -14.54 -17.06
N GLN A 18 -21.94 -13.40 -16.37
CA GLN A 18 -22.51 -12.14 -16.86
C GLN A 18 -21.81 -11.67 -18.15
N ASN A 19 -20.49 -11.76 -18.22
CA ASN A 19 -19.72 -11.38 -19.41
C ASN A 19 -19.96 -12.33 -20.59
N ALA A 20 -20.27 -13.59 -20.32
CA ALA A 20 -20.65 -14.57 -21.32
C ALA A 20 -22.16 -14.49 -21.72
N HIS A 21 -22.90 -13.52 -21.19
CA HIS A 21 -24.35 -13.36 -21.39
C HIS A 21 -25.17 -14.58 -20.98
N VAL A 22 -24.69 -15.34 -19.99
CA VAL A 22 -25.39 -16.51 -19.43
C VAL A 22 -26.09 -16.10 -18.14
N SER A 23 -27.32 -16.52 -17.96
CA SER A 23 -28.18 -16.13 -16.82
C SER A 23 -27.76 -16.76 -15.48
N ARG A 24 -26.89 -17.75 -15.50
CA ARG A 24 -26.40 -18.47 -14.32
C ARG A 24 -24.92 -18.85 -14.50
N ALA A 25 -24.17 -18.78 -13.41
CA ALA A 25 -22.80 -19.33 -13.40
C ALA A 25 -22.86 -20.87 -13.44
N GLU A 26 -22.21 -21.45 -14.43
CA GLU A 26 -22.07 -22.90 -14.60
C GLU A 26 -20.75 -23.41 -13.99
N PRO A 27 -20.57 -24.73 -13.75
CA PRO A 27 -19.35 -25.29 -13.17
C PRO A 27 -18.06 -24.87 -13.88
N GLU A 28 -18.11 -24.72 -15.20
CA GLU A 28 -16.99 -24.29 -16.04
C GLU A 28 -16.52 -22.88 -15.69
N HIS A 29 -17.41 -21.97 -15.38
CA HIS A 29 -17.10 -20.62 -14.95
C HIS A 29 -16.36 -20.63 -13.60
N LEU A 30 -16.79 -21.52 -12.68
CA LEU A 30 -16.13 -21.68 -11.39
C LEU A 30 -14.75 -22.31 -11.55
N LEU A 31 -14.61 -23.31 -12.42
CA LEU A 31 -13.34 -23.98 -12.71
C LEU A 31 -12.34 -23.00 -13.32
N CYS A 32 -12.75 -22.18 -14.28
CA CYS A 32 -11.90 -21.13 -14.83
C CYS A 32 -11.44 -20.17 -13.75
N ALA A 33 -12.34 -19.70 -12.88
CA ALA A 33 -12.02 -18.81 -11.77
C ALA A 33 -11.02 -19.44 -10.79
N MET A 34 -11.09 -20.75 -10.57
CA MET A 34 -10.16 -21.49 -9.71
C MET A 34 -8.79 -21.67 -10.36
N LEU A 35 -8.73 -21.92 -11.68
CA LEU A 35 -7.48 -22.12 -12.40
C LEU A 35 -6.70 -20.82 -12.63
N GLU A 36 -7.40 -19.70 -12.72
CA GLU A 36 -6.78 -18.38 -12.86
C GLU A 36 -6.36 -17.75 -11.52
N ASP A 37 -6.80 -18.33 -10.38
CA ASP A 37 -6.34 -17.93 -9.06
C ASP A 37 -5.01 -18.65 -8.71
N ASP A 38 -3.88 -17.97 -8.89
CA ASP A 38 -2.53 -18.46 -8.59
C ASP A 38 -2.33 -19.03 -7.17
N GLY A 39 -3.22 -18.70 -6.24
CA GLY A 39 -3.23 -19.22 -4.86
C GLY A 39 -4.12 -20.44 -4.67
N CYS A 40 -4.78 -20.94 -5.72
CA CYS A 40 -5.72 -22.05 -5.62
C CYS A 40 -4.98 -23.40 -5.54
N THR A 41 -5.31 -24.18 -4.51
CA THR A 41 -4.77 -25.52 -4.31
C THR A 41 -5.07 -26.45 -5.50
N ALA A 42 -6.21 -26.28 -6.19
CA ALA A 42 -6.59 -27.05 -7.36
C ALA A 42 -5.62 -26.79 -8.53
N GLY A 43 -5.24 -25.53 -8.79
CA GLY A 43 -4.25 -25.18 -9.81
C GLY A 43 -2.88 -25.77 -9.49
N LEU A 44 -2.45 -25.69 -8.23
CA LEU A 44 -1.19 -26.28 -7.80
C LEU A 44 -1.17 -27.81 -7.93
N LEU A 45 -2.27 -28.49 -7.64
CA LEU A 45 -2.41 -29.93 -7.83
C LEU A 45 -2.33 -30.32 -9.30
N LEU A 46 -3.04 -29.64 -10.19
CA LEU A 46 -2.99 -29.91 -11.63
C LEU A 46 -1.58 -29.68 -12.19
N ALA A 47 -0.91 -28.61 -11.76
CA ALA A 47 0.48 -28.36 -12.14
C ALA A 47 1.42 -29.48 -11.65
N SER A 48 1.21 -30.03 -10.44
CA SER A 48 1.99 -31.14 -9.90
C SER A 48 1.75 -32.45 -10.63
N MET A 49 0.58 -32.60 -11.26
CA MET A 49 0.22 -33.75 -12.12
C MET A 49 0.71 -33.59 -13.57
N GLY A 50 1.44 -32.51 -13.88
CA GLY A 50 2.01 -32.28 -15.21
C GLY A 50 1.02 -31.66 -16.20
N VAL A 51 -0.13 -31.18 -15.76
CA VAL A 51 -1.13 -30.50 -16.63
C VAL A 51 -0.70 -29.03 -16.80
N PRO A 52 -0.42 -28.55 -18.03
CA PRO A 52 -0.09 -27.15 -18.27
C PRO A 52 -1.33 -26.26 -18.01
N LEU A 53 -1.29 -25.47 -16.94
CA LEU A 53 -2.41 -24.62 -16.51
C LEU A 53 -2.92 -23.68 -17.60
N THR A 54 -2.02 -23.14 -18.42
CA THR A 54 -2.37 -22.30 -19.57
C THR A 54 -3.23 -22.98 -20.60
N GLU A 55 -3.02 -24.28 -20.79
CA GLU A 55 -3.80 -25.11 -21.73
C GLU A 55 -5.15 -25.49 -21.13
N ALA A 56 -5.16 -25.87 -19.86
CA ALA A 56 -6.40 -26.15 -19.11
C ALA A 56 -7.35 -24.91 -19.07
N VAL A 57 -6.80 -23.72 -18.81
CA VAL A 57 -7.57 -22.47 -18.85
C VAL A 57 -8.11 -22.19 -20.25
N ARG A 58 -7.32 -22.42 -21.29
CA ARG A 58 -7.74 -22.23 -22.67
C ARG A 58 -8.92 -23.16 -23.04
N GLU A 59 -8.85 -24.41 -22.66
CA GLU A 59 -9.92 -25.38 -22.89
C GLU A 59 -11.18 -25.05 -22.11
N CYS A 60 -11.06 -24.68 -20.82
CA CYS A 60 -12.20 -24.22 -20.04
C CYS A 60 -12.88 -23.00 -20.67
N ARG A 61 -12.11 -22.06 -21.22
CA ARG A 61 -12.65 -20.89 -21.94
C ARG A 61 -13.39 -21.25 -23.22
N GLN A 62 -12.92 -22.28 -23.93
CA GLN A 62 -13.60 -22.76 -25.13
C GLN A 62 -14.95 -23.43 -24.81
N LEU A 63 -15.02 -24.16 -23.68
CA LEU A 63 -16.25 -24.83 -23.22
C LEU A 63 -17.28 -23.83 -22.68
N SER A 64 -16.84 -22.77 -22.02
CA SER A 64 -17.74 -21.77 -21.40
C SER A 64 -18.17 -20.64 -22.34
N GLY A 65 -17.87 -20.69 -23.66
CA GLY A 65 -18.11 -19.63 -24.61
C GLY A 65 -17.40 -18.34 -24.22
N GLN A 66 -16.60 -17.75 -25.07
CA GLN A 66 -15.76 -16.55 -24.89
C GLN A 66 -15.83 -15.85 -23.53
N PHE A 67 -15.38 -16.53 -22.50
CA PHE A 67 -15.32 -16.03 -21.15
C PHE A 67 -14.13 -15.07 -21.03
N VAL A 68 -14.43 -13.79 -21.00
CA VAL A 68 -13.42 -12.78 -20.69
C VAL A 68 -13.46 -12.54 -19.19
N PHE A 69 -12.54 -13.16 -18.44
CA PHE A 69 -12.24 -12.64 -17.12
C PHE A 69 -11.85 -11.17 -17.27
N PRO A 70 -12.39 -10.27 -16.45
CA PRO A 70 -11.77 -8.98 -16.35
C PRO A 70 -10.32 -9.26 -15.97
N ALA A 71 -9.41 -8.96 -16.91
CA ALA A 71 -7.99 -8.99 -16.59
C ALA A 71 -7.86 -8.27 -15.24
N GLN A 72 -7.18 -8.92 -14.26
CA GLN A 72 -6.81 -8.17 -13.05
C GLN A 72 -6.31 -6.83 -13.55
N PRO A 73 -6.75 -5.71 -12.99
CA PRO A 73 -6.38 -4.43 -13.55
C PRO A 73 -4.87 -4.41 -13.64
N ARG A 74 -4.35 -4.76 -14.80
CA ARG A 74 -3.03 -4.33 -15.18
C ARG A 74 -3.15 -2.84 -14.99
N VAL A 75 -2.36 -2.29 -14.07
CA VAL A 75 -2.25 -0.87 -13.91
C VAL A 75 -1.98 -0.33 -15.30
N SER A 76 -3.06 -0.05 -16.04
CA SER A 76 -2.98 0.56 -17.36
C SER A 76 -2.37 1.92 -17.09
N ALA A 77 -1.23 2.13 -17.72
CA ALA A 77 -0.61 3.43 -17.75
C ALA A 77 -1.69 4.48 -17.93
N SER A 78 -1.93 5.18 -16.86
CA SER A 78 -2.68 6.40 -16.65
C SER A 78 -3.29 7.06 -17.89
N MET A 79 -4.62 7.10 -17.95
CA MET A 79 -5.27 8.32 -18.41
C MET A 79 -4.78 9.52 -17.57
N PRO A 80 -4.64 10.72 -18.14
CA PRO A 80 -4.23 11.90 -17.37
C PRO A 80 -5.24 12.15 -16.24
N ARG A 81 -4.79 11.97 -15.02
CA ARG A 81 -5.58 12.05 -13.77
C ARG A 81 -5.65 13.49 -13.25
N ALA A 82 -5.78 14.47 -14.15
CA ALA A 82 -5.91 15.86 -13.75
C ALA A 82 -7.17 16.04 -12.88
N GLY A 83 -6.97 16.37 -11.60
CA GLY A 83 -8.03 16.73 -10.65
C GLY A 83 -8.24 15.82 -9.46
N ARG A 84 -7.44 14.77 -9.27
CA ARG A 84 -7.55 13.93 -8.06
C ARG A 84 -6.97 14.62 -6.82
N ALA A 85 -7.59 14.41 -5.66
CA ALA A 85 -7.09 14.94 -4.39
C ALA A 85 -5.69 14.35 -4.07
N SER A 86 -5.45 13.09 -4.41
CA SER A 86 -4.15 12.43 -4.27
C SER A 86 -3.05 13.12 -5.09
N ASP A 87 -3.32 13.58 -6.31
CA ASP A 87 -2.32 14.29 -7.14
C ASP A 87 -1.98 15.68 -6.58
N LYS A 88 -2.91 16.28 -5.82
CA LYS A 88 -2.75 17.59 -5.22
C LYS A 88 -2.07 17.56 -3.85
N TYR A 89 -2.37 16.54 -3.05
CA TYR A 89 -1.98 16.49 -1.64
C TYR A 89 -1.00 15.36 -1.31
N CYS A 90 -0.63 14.52 -2.29
CA CYS A 90 0.33 13.45 -2.10
C CYS A 90 1.42 13.47 -3.17
N ARG A 91 2.60 13.02 -2.78
CA ARG A 91 3.70 12.72 -3.71
C ARG A 91 3.70 11.21 -3.97
N ASP A 92 3.56 10.79 -5.21
CA ASP A 92 3.61 9.36 -5.59
C ASP A 92 5.07 8.89 -5.62
N LEU A 93 5.51 8.27 -4.52
CA LEU A 93 6.88 7.76 -4.41
C LEU A 93 7.13 6.60 -5.36
N THR A 94 6.14 5.74 -5.59
CA THR A 94 6.29 4.59 -6.50
C THR A 94 6.48 5.04 -7.95
N ARG A 95 5.77 6.08 -8.38
CA ARG A 95 5.96 6.70 -9.70
C ARG A 95 7.35 7.32 -9.80
N ARG A 96 7.76 8.12 -8.83
CA ARG A 96 9.09 8.73 -8.80
C ARG A 96 10.22 7.68 -8.78
N ALA A 97 10.00 6.56 -8.09
CA ALA A 97 10.91 5.42 -8.12
C ALA A 97 11.05 4.84 -9.54
N ALA A 98 9.93 4.65 -10.24
CA ALA A 98 9.92 4.14 -11.62
C ALA A 98 10.56 5.12 -12.62
N GLU A 99 10.45 6.43 -12.38
CA GLU A 99 11.07 7.51 -13.16
C GLU A 99 12.58 7.70 -12.82
N GLY A 100 13.10 6.98 -11.81
CA GLY A 100 14.51 7.07 -11.39
C GLY A 100 14.87 8.33 -10.62
N GLU A 101 13.88 9.04 -10.09
CA GLU A 101 14.05 10.29 -9.34
C GLU A 101 14.45 10.09 -7.87
N LEU A 102 14.28 8.88 -7.33
CA LEU A 102 14.61 8.59 -5.94
C LEU A 102 16.05 8.11 -5.79
N ASP A 103 16.65 8.45 -4.68
CA ASP A 103 17.99 7.99 -4.32
C ASP A 103 17.95 6.53 -3.84
N PRO A 104 18.97 5.73 -4.17
CA PRO A 104 19.10 4.38 -3.62
C PRO A 104 19.29 4.44 -2.10
N VAL A 105 18.72 3.47 -1.40
CA VAL A 105 18.81 3.36 0.06
C VAL A 105 19.79 2.25 0.40
N PHE A 106 20.76 2.54 1.25
CA PHE A 106 21.83 1.64 1.65
C PHE A 106 21.73 1.30 3.14
N CYS A 107 22.18 0.11 3.53
CA CYS A 107 22.29 -0.36 4.92
C CYS A 107 20.97 -0.34 5.71
N ARG A 108 19.82 -0.56 5.04
CA ARG A 108 18.47 -0.53 5.62
C ARG A 108 17.61 -1.75 5.24
N GLU A 109 18.24 -2.84 4.82
CA GLU A 109 17.57 -4.04 4.34
C GLU A 109 16.69 -4.66 5.41
N ALA A 110 17.15 -4.73 6.65
CA ALA A 110 16.42 -5.32 7.77
C ALA A 110 15.14 -4.55 8.11
N GLU A 111 15.21 -3.21 8.13
CA GLU A 111 14.05 -2.36 8.38
C GLU A 111 13.06 -2.43 7.21
N LEU A 112 13.53 -2.45 5.97
CA LEU A 112 12.69 -2.61 4.78
C LEU A 112 11.99 -3.96 4.77
N ASP A 113 12.69 -5.06 5.08
CA ASP A 113 12.11 -6.39 5.18
C ASP A 113 11.05 -6.45 6.28
N ARG A 114 11.31 -5.79 7.41
CA ARG A 114 10.34 -5.68 8.50
C ARG A 114 9.09 -4.89 8.10
N MET A 115 9.24 -3.80 7.35
CA MET A 115 8.10 -3.06 6.80
C MET A 115 7.25 -3.93 5.88
N VAL A 116 7.89 -4.64 4.95
CA VAL A 116 7.24 -5.57 4.02
C VAL A 116 6.50 -6.66 4.78
N GLU A 117 7.14 -7.27 5.78
CA GLU A 117 6.51 -8.28 6.64
C GLU A 117 5.25 -7.75 7.31
N ILE A 118 5.32 -6.56 7.92
CA ILE A 118 4.18 -5.94 8.60
C ILE A 118 3.04 -5.66 7.62
N LEU A 119 3.33 -5.06 6.46
CA LEU A 119 2.34 -4.77 5.43
C LEU A 119 1.61 -6.02 4.91
N CYS A 120 2.27 -7.18 4.94
CA CYS A 120 1.68 -8.46 4.52
C CYS A 120 0.87 -9.17 5.63
N ARG A 121 0.81 -8.65 6.83
CA ARG A 121 0.04 -9.24 7.95
C ARG A 121 -1.46 -9.02 7.77
N ARG A 122 -2.26 -9.87 8.41
CA ARG A 122 -3.72 -9.70 8.49
C ARG A 122 -4.14 -8.67 9.53
N GLN A 123 -3.36 -8.53 10.59
CA GLN A 123 -3.58 -7.61 11.70
C GLN A 123 -2.27 -6.92 12.04
N LYS A 124 -2.34 -5.71 12.62
CA LYS A 124 -1.16 -4.86 12.87
C LYS A 124 -0.34 -4.70 11.58
N ASN A 125 -1.03 -4.41 10.49
CA ASN A 125 -0.47 -4.36 9.14
C ASN A 125 -0.06 -2.94 8.70
N ASP A 126 -0.05 -1.99 9.63
CA ASP A 126 0.38 -0.62 9.41
C ASP A 126 1.77 -0.44 10.06
N PRO A 127 2.88 -0.32 9.31
CA PRO A 127 4.19 -0.07 9.89
C PRO A 127 4.28 1.32 10.53
N CYS A 128 4.90 1.41 11.70
CA CYS A 128 5.29 2.67 12.31
C CYS A 128 6.81 2.72 12.44
N LEU A 129 7.43 3.62 11.68
CA LEU A 129 8.88 3.90 11.71
C LEU A 129 9.16 4.77 12.92
N ILE A 130 9.93 4.23 13.86
CA ILE A 130 10.20 4.88 15.13
C ILE A 130 11.71 5.12 15.25
N GLY A 131 12.11 6.37 15.41
CA GLY A 131 13.52 6.75 15.53
C GLY A 131 13.69 8.25 15.70
N GLU A 132 14.87 8.67 16.06
CA GLU A 132 15.20 10.07 16.26
C GLU A 132 15.11 10.88 14.94
N PRO A 133 14.96 12.20 15.00
CA PRO A 133 14.99 13.04 13.80
C PRO A 133 16.29 12.82 13.01
N GLY A 134 16.19 12.76 11.67
CA GLY A 134 17.38 12.64 10.81
C GLY A 134 17.91 11.22 10.57
N VAL A 135 17.42 10.18 11.25
CA VAL A 135 17.92 8.80 11.09
C VAL A 135 17.57 8.13 9.75
N GLY A 136 16.77 8.79 8.90
CA GLY A 136 16.42 8.29 7.55
C GLY A 136 15.08 7.59 7.46
N LYS A 137 14.08 7.94 8.29
CA LYS A 137 12.73 7.36 8.22
C LYS A 137 12.04 7.60 6.87
N THR A 138 12.17 8.78 6.32
CA THR A 138 11.63 9.13 4.99
C THR A 138 12.34 8.35 3.89
N ALA A 139 13.66 8.17 3.99
CA ALA A 139 14.43 7.35 3.06
C ALA A 139 13.98 5.87 3.04
N LEU A 140 13.54 5.33 4.19
CA LEU A 140 12.96 3.98 4.24
C LEU A 140 11.65 3.88 3.44
N ALA A 141 10.79 4.90 3.47
CA ALA A 141 9.60 4.93 2.64
C ALA A 141 9.97 4.99 1.14
N GLU A 142 10.99 5.79 0.78
CA GLU A 142 11.51 5.84 -0.59
C GLU A 142 12.13 4.50 -1.01
N GLY A 143 12.88 3.84 -0.13
CA GLY A 143 13.44 2.50 -0.35
C GLY A 143 12.36 1.43 -0.59
N LEU A 144 11.25 1.49 0.16
CA LEU A 144 10.11 0.63 -0.09
C LEU A 144 9.46 0.91 -1.46
N ALA A 145 9.34 2.18 -1.85
CA ALA A 145 8.82 2.57 -3.16
C ALA A 145 9.72 2.03 -4.30
N LEU A 146 11.05 2.08 -4.14
CA LEU A 146 12.00 1.49 -5.08
C LEU A 146 11.81 -0.03 -5.20
N ARG A 147 11.66 -0.75 -4.09
CA ARG A 147 11.38 -2.19 -4.10
C ARG A 147 10.06 -2.54 -4.77
N ILE A 148 8.99 -1.76 -4.52
CA ILE A 148 7.68 -1.95 -5.17
C ILE A 148 7.80 -1.73 -6.68
N ALA A 149 8.43 -0.64 -7.11
CA ALA A 149 8.62 -0.30 -8.52
C ALA A 149 9.47 -1.36 -9.26
N ALA A 150 10.50 -1.90 -8.60
CA ALA A 150 11.34 -2.99 -9.12
C ALA A 150 10.67 -4.38 -9.07
N GLY A 151 9.47 -4.51 -8.47
CA GLY A 151 8.81 -5.81 -8.28
C GLY A 151 9.46 -6.70 -7.23
N GLN A 152 10.39 -6.16 -6.42
CA GLN A 152 11.16 -6.87 -5.38
C GLN A 152 10.38 -6.95 -4.05
N VAL A 153 9.08 -7.21 -4.14
CA VAL A 153 8.17 -7.33 -3.01
C VAL A 153 7.23 -8.53 -3.21
N PRO A 154 6.67 -9.08 -2.12
CA PRO A 154 5.66 -10.13 -2.21
C PRO A 154 4.46 -9.71 -3.07
N ARG A 155 3.77 -10.70 -3.68
CA ARG A 155 2.61 -10.46 -4.55
C ARG A 155 1.54 -9.53 -3.96
N ALA A 156 1.35 -9.56 -2.64
CA ALA A 156 0.39 -8.69 -1.95
C ALA A 156 0.71 -7.19 -2.07
N LEU A 157 1.96 -6.84 -2.32
CA LEU A 157 2.44 -5.46 -2.48
C LEU A 157 2.76 -5.10 -3.93
N GLN A 158 2.75 -6.06 -4.86
CA GLN A 158 2.98 -5.78 -6.28
C GLN A 158 1.84 -4.93 -6.85
N GLY A 159 2.21 -3.90 -7.60
CA GLY A 159 1.24 -2.94 -8.17
C GLY A 159 0.59 -1.99 -7.15
N ARG A 160 1.01 -2.03 -5.87
CA ARG A 160 0.61 -1.01 -4.89
C ARG A 160 1.29 0.31 -5.18
N ARG A 161 0.65 1.40 -4.79
CA ARG A 161 1.15 2.77 -4.91
C ARG A 161 1.49 3.30 -3.53
N LEU A 162 2.71 3.74 -3.32
CA LEU A 162 3.12 4.41 -2.09
C LEU A 162 3.03 5.92 -2.27
N LEU A 163 2.12 6.53 -1.54
CA LEU A 163 1.80 7.95 -1.60
C LEU A 163 2.24 8.64 -0.32
N ALA A 164 3.17 9.57 -0.41
CA ALA A 164 3.58 10.39 0.74
C ALA A 164 2.65 11.60 0.87
N LEU A 165 2.00 11.73 2.03
CA LEU A 165 1.10 12.84 2.33
C LEU A 165 1.90 14.14 2.49
N ASP A 166 1.49 15.19 1.78
CA ASP A 166 2.02 16.55 1.94
C ASP A 166 1.08 17.37 2.83
N MET A 167 1.40 17.40 4.12
CA MET A 167 0.63 18.15 5.11
C MET A 167 0.60 19.65 4.81
N ALA A 168 1.70 20.20 4.30
CA ALA A 168 1.76 21.62 3.96
C ALA A 168 0.77 21.97 2.85
N SER A 169 0.67 21.14 1.82
CA SER A 169 -0.29 21.30 0.73
C SER A 169 -1.76 21.17 1.20
N LEU A 170 -2.04 20.28 2.18
CA LEU A 170 -3.37 20.14 2.75
C LEU A 170 -3.83 21.39 3.51
N VAL A 171 -2.92 22.01 4.27
CA VAL A 171 -3.19 23.20 5.09
C VAL A 171 -3.15 24.48 4.26
N ALA A 172 -2.38 24.53 3.18
CA ALA A 172 -2.21 25.73 2.37
C ALA A 172 -3.54 26.29 1.86
N GLY A 173 -3.79 27.57 2.17
CA GLY A 173 -5.01 28.29 1.73
C GLY A 173 -6.31 27.88 2.44
N THR A 174 -6.26 27.08 3.51
CA THR A 174 -7.41 26.85 4.38
C THR A 174 -7.59 28.06 5.32
N LYS A 175 -8.77 28.65 5.33
CA LYS A 175 -9.12 29.75 6.25
C LYS A 175 -9.78 29.22 7.53
N TYR A 176 -10.43 28.07 7.43
CA TYR A 176 -11.19 27.47 8.51
C TYR A 176 -10.76 26.00 8.72
N ARG A 177 -10.90 25.53 9.94
CA ARG A 177 -10.63 24.14 10.33
C ARG A 177 -11.40 23.13 9.45
N GLY A 178 -12.66 23.44 9.14
CA GLY A 178 -13.51 22.59 8.31
C GLY A 178 -12.98 22.34 6.90
N ASP A 179 -12.30 23.32 6.31
CA ASP A 179 -11.72 23.20 4.96
C ASP A 179 -10.65 22.11 4.92
N PHE A 180 -9.80 22.03 5.95
CA PHE A 180 -8.78 21.00 6.09
C PHE A 180 -9.41 19.61 6.32
N GLU A 181 -10.37 19.53 7.24
CA GLU A 181 -11.06 18.28 7.55
C GLU A 181 -11.77 17.70 6.31
N GLU A 182 -12.42 18.56 5.53
CA GLU A 182 -13.06 18.16 4.28
C GLU A 182 -12.05 17.67 3.24
N ARG A 183 -10.92 18.38 3.05
CA ARG A 183 -9.86 17.95 2.13
C ARG A 183 -9.26 16.60 2.50
N LEU A 184 -8.95 16.40 3.79
CA LEU A 184 -8.42 15.15 4.29
C LEU A 184 -9.43 14.01 4.11
N LYS A 185 -10.69 14.24 4.44
CA LYS A 185 -11.76 13.25 4.25
C LYS A 185 -11.91 12.84 2.78
N ASN A 186 -11.97 13.83 1.87
CA ASN A 186 -12.10 13.57 0.44
C ASN A 186 -10.89 12.80 -0.11
N LEU A 187 -9.67 13.12 0.36
CA LEU A 187 -8.46 12.38 0.02
C LEU A 187 -8.54 10.92 0.49
N LEU A 188 -8.89 10.69 1.75
CA LEU A 188 -8.97 9.33 2.30
C LEU A 188 -10.06 8.50 1.60
N GLU A 189 -11.22 9.07 1.30
CA GLU A 189 -12.28 8.39 0.54
C GLU A 189 -11.84 8.04 -0.89
N GLU A 190 -11.03 8.88 -1.52
CA GLU A 190 -10.43 8.59 -2.82
C GLU A 190 -9.44 7.42 -2.72
N LEU A 191 -8.54 7.43 -1.73
CA LEU A 191 -7.54 6.38 -1.54
C LEU A 191 -8.17 5.02 -1.20
N VAL A 192 -9.22 5.03 -0.37
CA VAL A 192 -9.99 3.82 -0.04
C VAL A 192 -10.65 3.25 -1.30
N ARG A 193 -11.23 4.08 -2.16
CA ARG A 193 -11.83 3.65 -3.44
C ARG A 193 -10.79 3.15 -4.44
N ASP A 194 -9.59 3.72 -4.46
CA ASP A 194 -8.48 3.24 -5.30
C ASP A 194 -8.06 1.81 -4.88
N GLY A 195 -8.06 1.50 -3.58
CA GLY A 195 -7.75 0.17 -3.03
C GLY A 195 -6.30 -0.30 -3.25
N THR A 196 -5.51 0.42 -4.04
CA THR A 196 -4.09 0.11 -4.32
C THR A 196 -3.12 0.98 -3.54
N ALA A 197 -3.60 2.06 -2.92
CA ALA A 197 -2.78 3.03 -2.23
C ALA A 197 -2.30 2.52 -0.86
N ILE A 198 -1.05 2.82 -0.55
CA ILE A 198 -0.46 2.80 0.80
C ILE A 198 -0.10 4.24 1.10
N LEU A 199 -0.60 4.79 2.20
CA LEU A 199 -0.36 6.17 2.58
C LEU A 199 0.83 6.27 3.54
N PHE A 200 1.87 7.01 3.18
CA PHE A 200 2.97 7.35 4.08
C PHE A 200 2.74 8.73 4.70
N ILE A 201 2.83 8.81 6.01
CA ILE A 201 2.69 10.06 6.76
C ILE A 201 3.95 10.26 7.61
N ASP A 202 4.72 11.25 7.24
CA ASP A 202 5.83 11.69 8.09
C ASP A 202 5.29 12.51 9.27
N GLU A 203 6.02 12.50 10.39
CA GLU A 203 5.59 13.15 11.64
C GLU A 203 4.14 12.80 12.03
N PHE A 204 3.78 11.52 11.92
CA PHE A 204 2.41 11.02 12.13
C PHE A 204 1.77 11.49 13.43
N HIS A 205 2.57 11.74 14.46
CA HIS A 205 2.14 12.27 15.75
C HIS A 205 1.46 13.65 15.64
N THR A 206 1.82 14.47 14.66
CA THR A 206 1.21 15.80 14.44
C THR A 206 -0.28 15.69 14.07
N ILE A 207 -0.64 14.60 13.38
CA ILE A 207 -2.02 14.33 12.97
C ILE A 207 -2.82 13.72 14.12
N VAL A 208 -2.20 12.84 14.91
CA VAL A 208 -2.89 12.09 15.98
C VAL A 208 -2.88 12.83 17.31
N GLY A 209 -1.86 13.64 17.58
CA GLY A 209 -1.66 14.34 18.85
C GLY A 209 -2.31 15.72 18.94
N ALA A 210 -2.77 16.27 17.84
CA ALA A 210 -3.28 17.65 17.76
C ALA A 210 -4.58 17.90 18.54
N GLY A 211 -5.28 16.87 19.03
CA GLY A 211 -6.56 17.00 19.72
C GLY A 211 -6.53 17.62 21.13
N ALA A 212 -5.34 17.96 21.67
CA ALA A 212 -5.21 18.44 23.05
C ALA A 212 -5.06 19.96 23.19
N ALA A 213 -4.84 20.71 22.11
CA ALA A 213 -4.69 22.17 22.15
C ALA A 213 -5.93 22.84 21.54
N GLU A 214 -6.46 23.88 22.19
CA GLU A 214 -7.53 24.71 21.63
C GLU A 214 -7.07 25.31 20.29
N GLY A 215 -7.76 24.91 19.19
CA GLY A 215 -7.41 25.34 17.83
C GLY A 215 -6.60 24.34 17.02
N ALA A 216 -6.16 23.21 17.59
CA ALA A 216 -5.46 22.16 16.85
C ALA A 216 -6.40 21.38 15.92
N ILE A 217 -5.90 21.03 14.77
CA ILE A 217 -6.64 20.31 13.70
C ILE A 217 -6.82 18.87 14.14
N ASP A 218 -8.04 18.42 14.42
CA ASP A 218 -8.34 17.05 14.84
C ASP A 218 -8.46 16.12 13.63
N ALA A 219 -7.34 15.90 12.94
CA ALA A 219 -7.27 14.91 11.87
C ALA A 219 -7.37 13.46 12.39
N ALA A 220 -7.14 13.25 13.68
CA ALA A 220 -7.25 11.94 14.30
C ALA A 220 -8.68 11.39 14.25
N SER A 221 -9.69 12.23 14.43
CA SER A 221 -11.10 11.83 14.36
C SER A 221 -11.51 11.31 12.99
N ILE A 222 -10.84 11.78 11.93
CA ILE A 222 -11.11 11.36 10.54
C ILE A 222 -10.29 10.10 10.19
N LEU A 223 -9.03 10.04 10.60
CA LEU A 223 -8.13 8.91 10.29
C LEU A 223 -8.46 7.63 11.08
N LYS A 224 -8.75 7.76 12.38
CA LYS A 224 -9.01 6.60 13.25
C LYS A 224 -10.11 5.67 12.73
N PRO A 225 -11.27 6.13 12.25
CA PRO A 225 -12.30 5.25 11.71
C PRO A 225 -11.84 4.47 10.47
N VAL A 226 -11.12 5.11 9.55
CA VAL A 226 -10.60 4.49 8.32
C VAL A 226 -9.56 3.41 8.66
N LEU A 227 -8.64 3.73 9.58
CA LEU A 227 -7.66 2.78 10.08
C LEU A 227 -8.33 1.63 10.84
N ALA A 228 -9.29 1.91 11.72
CA ALA A 228 -9.98 0.88 12.50
C ALA A 228 -10.70 -0.15 11.61
N ARG A 229 -11.27 0.28 10.48
CA ARG A 229 -11.92 -0.63 9.53
C ARG A 229 -10.94 -1.37 8.62
N GLY A 230 -9.67 -0.94 8.54
CA GLY A 230 -8.67 -1.56 7.67
C GLY A 230 -8.88 -1.30 6.18
N GLU A 231 -9.55 -0.23 5.86
CA GLU A 231 -9.88 0.16 4.49
C GLU A 231 -8.68 0.75 3.74
N LEU A 232 -7.70 1.30 4.47
CA LEU A 232 -6.47 1.87 3.94
C LEU A 232 -5.29 1.37 4.76
N GLN A 233 -4.18 1.01 4.09
CA GLN A 233 -2.90 0.76 4.74
C GLN A 233 -2.12 2.05 4.90
N LEU A 234 -1.48 2.20 6.05
CA LEU A 234 -0.73 3.40 6.42
C LEU A 234 0.67 3.04 6.93
N ILE A 235 1.64 3.84 6.55
CA ILE A 235 3.00 3.83 7.13
C ILE A 235 3.16 5.15 7.86
N GLY A 236 3.32 5.12 9.18
CA GLY A 236 3.60 6.30 9.98
C GLY A 236 5.08 6.41 10.30
N ALA A 237 5.61 7.64 10.36
CA ALA A 237 6.94 7.91 10.88
C ALA A 237 6.85 8.86 12.07
N THR A 238 7.59 8.57 13.15
CA THR A 238 7.54 9.38 14.38
C THR A 238 8.81 9.16 15.23
N THR A 239 8.93 9.89 16.32
CA THR A 239 9.99 9.67 17.32
C THR A 239 9.57 8.65 18.39
N ASN A 240 10.56 8.14 19.16
CA ASN A 240 10.29 7.24 20.29
C ASN A 240 9.35 7.86 21.33
N GLN A 241 9.57 9.13 21.64
CA GLN A 241 8.77 9.86 22.63
C GLN A 241 7.34 10.04 22.18
N GLU A 242 7.12 10.52 20.95
CA GLU A 242 5.80 10.78 20.37
C GLU A 242 5.01 9.48 20.16
N PHE A 243 5.68 8.40 19.77
CA PHE A 243 5.04 7.09 19.68
C PHE A 243 4.42 6.66 21.02
N ARG A 244 5.18 6.78 22.13
CA ARG A 244 4.72 6.43 23.48
C ARG A 244 3.56 7.34 23.94
N THR A 245 3.63 8.61 23.58
CA THR A 245 2.68 9.62 24.06
C THR A 245 1.35 9.56 23.31
N HIS A 246 1.37 9.40 21.99
CA HIS A 246 0.20 9.56 21.14
C HIS A 246 -0.33 8.27 20.52
N ILE A 247 0.55 7.30 20.19
CA ILE A 247 0.12 6.09 19.50
C ILE A 247 -0.09 4.94 20.47
N GLN A 248 0.87 4.71 21.37
CA GLN A 248 0.81 3.57 22.30
C GLN A 248 -0.31 3.69 23.33
N LYS A 249 -0.71 4.91 23.69
CA LYS A 249 -1.82 5.16 24.63
C LYS A 249 -3.20 4.99 23.99
N ASP A 250 -3.28 5.04 22.69
CA ASP A 250 -4.52 4.86 21.95
C ASP A 250 -4.69 3.40 21.52
N ALA A 251 -5.60 2.70 22.18
CA ALA A 251 -5.83 1.27 21.97
C ALA A 251 -6.25 0.93 20.52
N ALA A 252 -6.90 1.86 19.79
CA ALA A 252 -7.31 1.65 18.42
C ALA A 252 -6.10 1.68 17.49
N LEU A 253 -5.18 2.61 17.71
CA LEU A 253 -3.95 2.75 16.95
C LEU A 253 -2.93 1.65 17.31
N GLU A 254 -2.76 1.34 18.60
CA GLU A 254 -1.82 0.32 19.05
C GLU A 254 -2.11 -1.06 18.46
N ARG A 255 -3.39 -1.39 18.26
CA ARG A 255 -3.81 -2.66 17.63
C ARG A 255 -3.53 -2.72 16.13
N ARG A 256 -3.24 -1.58 15.51
CA ARG A 256 -3.03 -1.46 14.07
C ARG A 256 -1.56 -1.33 13.69
N PHE A 257 -0.80 -0.61 14.50
CA PHE A 257 0.58 -0.34 14.16
C PHE A 257 1.55 -1.44 14.61
N GLY A 258 2.40 -1.87 13.65
CA GLY A 258 3.59 -2.69 13.89
C GLY A 258 4.82 -1.81 13.98
N ARG A 259 5.63 -1.97 15.03
CA ARG A 259 6.83 -1.15 15.25
C ARG A 259 7.97 -1.57 14.32
N VAL A 260 8.61 -0.58 13.72
CA VAL A 260 9.88 -0.70 13.01
C VAL A 260 10.84 0.30 13.65
N GLN A 261 11.78 -0.20 14.43
CA GLN A 261 12.80 0.65 15.06
C GLN A 261 13.83 1.05 14.01
N VAL A 262 14.11 2.35 13.93
CA VAL A 262 15.10 2.93 13.02
C VAL A 262 16.16 3.59 13.85
N GLU A 263 17.34 2.97 13.89
CA GLU A 263 18.48 3.46 14.65
C GLU A 263 19.39 4.33 13.78
N GLU A 264 20.23 5.12 14.43
CA GLU A 264 21.28 5.84 13.72
C GLU A 264 22.25 4.85 13.05
N PRO A 265 22.71 5.15 11.83
CA PRO A 265 23.71 4.30 11.18
C PRO A 265 25.02 4.32 11.97
N THR A 266 25.66 3.16 12.06
CA THR A 266 27.02 3.07 12.61
C THR A 266 27.99 3.85 11.72
N PRO A 267 29.17 4.25 12.23
CA PRO A 267 30.17 4.96 11.41
C PRO A 267 30.55 4.21 10.12
N ALA A 268 30.60 2.88 10.16
CA ALA A 268 30.88 2.06 8.97
C ALA A 268 29.74 2.14 7.95
N GLN A 269 28.48 2.03 8.39
CA GLN A 269 27.30 2.19 7.55
C GLN A 269 27.19 3.63 6.99
N ALA A 270 27.53 4.65 7.79
CA ALA A 270 27.53 6.02 7.31
C ALA A 270 28.52 6.23 6.15
N VAL A 271 29.71 5.64 6.22
CA VAL A 271 30.70 5.66 5.12
C VAL A 271 30.14 4.94 3.88
N GLU A 272 29.48 3.80 4.05
CA GLU A 272 28.88 3.05 2.95
C GLU A 272 27.74 3.85 2.28
N ILE A 273 26.87 4.48 3.06
CA ILE A 273 25.81 5.36 2.58
C ILE A 273 26.40 6.53 1.76
N LEU A 274 27.42 7.20 2.29
CA LEU A 274 28.07 8.32 1.60
C LEU A 274 28.74 7.88 0.29
N ASN A 275 29.44 6.75 0.29
CA ASN A 275 30.05 6.20 -0.91
C ASN A 275 28.99 5.80 -1.95
N GLY A 276 27.87 5.26 -1.51
CA GLY A 276 26.77 4.91 -2.40
C GLY A 276 26.07 6.11 -3.05
N LEU A 277 26.02 7.23 -2.34
CA LEU A 277 25.41 8.47 -2.84
C LEU A 277 26.38 9.33 -3.67
N ALA A 278 27.70 9.22 -3.45
CA ALA A 278 28.72 10.02 -4.11
C ALA A 278 28.57 10.12 -5.63
N PRO A 279 28.32 9.01 -6.38
CA PRO A 279 28.18 9.08 -7.83
C PRO A 279 27.02 9.96 -8.33
N ARG A 280 26.01 10.19 -7.49
CA ARG A 280 24.89 11.10 -7.83
C ARG A 280 25.29 12.56 -7.65
N TYR A 281 26.00 12.86 -6.56
CA TYR A 281 26.47 14.22 -6.28
C TYR A 281 27.57 14.66 -7.26
N GLU A 282 28.37 13.73 -7.77
CA GLU A 282 29.41 14.02 -8.78
C GLU A 282 28.86 14.38 -10.16
N ARG A 283 27.56 14.09 -10.41
CA ARG A 283 26.90 14.42 -11.68
C ARG A 283 26.31 15.84 -11.73
N TYR A 284 26.31 16.54 -10.59
CA TYR A 284 25.88 17.94 -10.45
C TYR A 284 27.10 18.86 -10.46
#